data_f29db263afea22545ade203968627870
#
_entry.id   f29db263afea22545ade203968627870
#
_cell.length_a   1.000
_cell.length_b   1.000
_cell.length_c   1.000
_cell.angle_alpha   90.00
_cell.angle_beta   90.00
_cell.angle_gamma   90.00
#
_symmetry.space_group_name_H-M   'P 1'
#
loop_
_entity.id
_entity.type
_entity.pdbx_description
1 polymer ?
#
loop_
_entity_poly.entity_id
_entity_poly.type
_entity_poly.pdbx_seq_one_letter_code
_entity_poly.pdbx_strand_id
1 'polypeptide(L)'
;MRTIFAYLFAFLGIILCTPYHLYLYLLAKKDQEKAYRHAQKLVKGFFGIVMFICGARCTVIGLERVPKDQPILFVGNHRSFFDILCCHNALDRPLGFMSKDGILKVPILPWYMKDIGCTFLDRSDLKKGLETIMQSADIVKSGHSMMVFPEGHRTDG
;
A
#
# COMPACT_ATOMS: atom_id res chain seq x y z
N MET A 1 -20.69 -7.96 -13.10
CA MET A 1 -19.91 -9.22 -13.14
C MET A 1 -18.42 -9.02 -12.86
N ARG A 2 -17.71 -8.12 -13.58
CA ARG A 2 -16.25 -7.87 -13.38
C ARG A 2 -15.86 -7.59 -11.93
N THR A 3 -16.65 -6.78 -11.22
CA THR A 3 -16.39 -6.44 -9.81
C THR A 3 -16.44 -7.64 -8.90
N ILE A 4 -17.39 -8.55 -9.10
CA ILE A 4 -17.51 -9.80 -8.31
C ILE A 4 -16.28 -10.68 -8.54
N PHE A 5 -15.86 -10.83 -9.80
CA PHE A 5 -14.63 -11.57 -10.13
C PHE A 5 -13.38 -10.95 -9.52
N ALA A 6 -13.30 -9.61 -9.49
CA ALA A 6 -12.18 -8.92 -8.85
C ALA A 6 -12.13 -9.16 -7.33
N TYR A 7 -13.29 -9.12 -6.64
CA TYR A 7 -13.35 -9.42 -5.21
C TYR A 7 -13.00 -10.88 -4.93
N LEU A 8 -13.52 -11.82 -5.72
CA LEU A 8 -13.22 -13.25 -5.58
C LEU A 8 -11.71 -13.50 -5.81
N PHE A 9 -11.16 -12.92 -6.87
CA PHE A 9 -9.72 -12.99 -7.16
C PHE A 9 -8.90 -12.41 -6.01
N ALA A 10 -9.29 -11.22 -5.49
CA ALA A 10 -8.58 -10.58 -4.40
C ALA A 10 -8.62 -11.45 -3.13
N PHE A 11 -9.77 -11.99 -2.78
CA PHE A 11 -9.94 -12.86 -1.61
C PHE A 11 -9.11 -14.15 -1.74
N LEU A 12 -9.25 -14.88 -2.85
CA LEU A 12 -8.50 -16.10 -3.10
C LEU A 12 -6.98 -15.83 -3.21
N GLY A 13 -6.61 -14.74 -3.88
CA GLY A 13 -5.21 -14.35 -4.02
C GLY A 13 -4.52 -14.08 -2.69
N ILE A 14 -5.19 -13.39 -1.76
CA ILE A 14 -4.66 -13.15 -0.41
C ILE A 14 -4.41 -14.49 0.30
N ILE A 15 -5.34 -15.45 0.21
CA ILE A 15 -5.20 -16.78 0.84
C ILE A 15 -4.07 -17.56 0.18
N LEU A 16 -4.06 -17.66 -1.15
CA LEU A 16 -3.08 -18.44 -1.90
C LEU A 16 -1.65 -17.91 -1.78
N CYS A 17 -1.49 -16.60 -1.57
CA CYS A 17 -0.18 -15.99 -1.35
C CYS A 17 0.32 -16.10 0.11
N THR A 18 -0.46 -16.67 1.04
CA THR A 18 -0.03 -16.80 2.46
C THR A 18 1.30 -17.54 2.63
N PRO A 19 1.63 -18.62 1.91
CA PRO A 19 2.95 -19.24 1.99
C PRO A 19 4.08 -18.27 1.58
N TYR A 20 3.81 -17.39 0.62
CA TYR A 20 4.79 -16.38 0.21
C TYR A 20 5.00 -15.31 1.28
N HIS A 21 3.96 -14.93 2.02
CA HIS A 21 4.11 -14.04 3.20
C HIS A 21 5.02 -14.69 4.25
N LEU A 22 4.88 -16.00 4.53
CA LEU A 22 5.79 -16.71 5.42
C LEU A 22 7.23 -16.65 4.92
N TYR A 23 7.45 -16.86 3.62
CA TYR A 23 8.77 -16.68 3.00
C TYR A 23 9.30 -15.25 3.20
N LEU A 24 8.48 -14.22 2.98
CA LEU A 24 8.87 -12.81 3.21
C LEU A 24 9.24 -12.55 4.66
N TYR A 25 8.47 -13.09 5.61
CA TYR A 25 8.76 -12.97 7.04
C TYR A 25 10.13 -13.59 7.40
N LEU A 26 10.43 -14.78 6.88
CA LEU A 26 11.73 -15.42 7.10
C LEU A 26 12.88 -14.68 6.42
N LEU A 27 12.63 -14.16 5.23
CA LEU A 27 13.61 -13.35 4.48
C LEU A 27 13.90 -12.04 5.22
N ALA A 28 12.90 -11.38 5.79
CA ALA A 28 13.05 -10.12 6.51
C ALA A 28 13.95 -10.25 7.74
N LYS A 29 14.05 -11.44 8.35
CA LYS A 29 15.00 -11.70 9.44
C LYS A 29 16.45 -11.69 9.00
N LYS A 30 16.72 -11.91 7.70
CA LYS A 30 18.07 -11.94 7.12
C LYS A 30 18.39 -10.67 6.35
N ASP A 31 17.43 -10.16 5.61
CA ASP A 31 17.57 -9.02 4.72
C ASP A 31 16.20 -8.33 4.57
N GLN A 32 15.96 -7.35 5.42
CA GLN A 32 14.68 -6.62 5.47
C GLN A 32 14.40 -5.86 4.17
N GLU A 33 15.43 -5.25 3.59
CA GLU A 33 15.28 -4.48 2.36
C GLU A 33 14.94 -5.36 1.16
N LYS A 34 15.53 -6.56 1.09
CA LYS A 34 15.21 -7.54 0.06
C LYS A 34 13.77 -8.05 0.21
N ALA A 35 13.35 -8.37 1.43
CA ALA A 35 11.98 -8.78 1.72
C ALA A 35 10.97 -7.71 1.31
N TYR A 36 11.24 -6.44 1.67
CA TYR A 36 10.43 -5.30 1.30
C TYR A 36 10.28 -5.16 -0.22
N ARG A 37 11.39 -5.24 -0.96
CA ARG A 37 11.35 -5.18 -2.44
C ARG A 37 10.55 -6.33 -3.06
N HIS A 38 10.64 -7.52 -2.50
CA HIS A 38 9.85 -8.67 -2.95
C HIS A 38 8.36 -8.47 -2.67
N ALA A 39 7.99 -7.98 -1.50
CA ALA A 39 6.62 -7.64 -1.14
C ALA A 39 6.03 -6.60 -2.10
N GLN A 40 6.76 -5.54 -2.39
CA GLN A 40 6.36 -4.48 -3.32
C GLN A 40 6.09 -5.03 -4.73
N LYS A 41 6.95 -5.93 -5.23
CA LYS A 41 6.77 -6.57 -6.55
C LYS A 41 5.51 -7.44 -6.58
N LEU A 42 5.29 -8.24 -5.53
CA LEU A 42 4.10 -9.07 -5.41
C LEU A 42 2.82 -8.22 -5.45
N VAL A 43 2.76 -7.18 -4.62
CA VAL A 43 1.59 -6.30 -4.54
C VAL A 43 1.37 -5.52 -5.84
N LYS A 44 2.43 -5.04 -6.48
CA LYS A 44 2.36 -4.37 -7.80
C LYS A 44 1.75 -5.29 -8.85
N GLY A 45 2.20 -6.52 -8.94
CA GLY A 45 1.65 -7.52 -9.86
C GLY A 45 0.18 -7.84 -9.55
N PHE A 46 -0.13 -8.04 -8.28
CA PHE A 46 -1.49 -8.31 -7.82
C PHE A 46 -2.46 -7.16 -8.15
N PHE A 47 -2.08 -5.93 -7.87
CA PHE A 47 -2.88 -4.75 -8.20
C PHE A 47 -3.06 -4.57 -9.70
N GLY A 48 -2.02 -4.85 -10.50
CA GLY A 48 -2.11 -4.85 -11.96
C GLY A 48 -3.17 -5.83 -12.48
N ILE A 49 -3.21 -7.05 -11.94
CA ILE A 49 -4.22 -8.05 -12.32
C ILE A 49 -5.62 -7.59 -11.90
N VAL A 50 -5.80 -7.06 -10.68
CA VAL A 50 -7.09 -6.52 -10.23
C VAL A 50 -7.57 -5.40 -11.14
N MET A 51 -6.71 -4.46 -11.51
CA MET A 51 -7.04 -3.38 -12.44
C MET A 51 -7.44 -3.92 -13.80
N PHE A 52 -6.72 -4.92 -14.32
CA PHE A 52 -7.04 -5.56 -15.60
C PHE A 52 -8.44 -6.24 -15.56
N ILE A 53 -8.74 -7.01 -14.52
CA ILE A 53 -10.04 -7.67 -14.34
C ILE A 53 -11.17 -6.63 -14.29
N CYS A 54 -10.96 -5.54 -13.55
CA CYS A 54 -11.93 -4.43 -13.46
C CYS A 54 -12.05 -3.64 -14.75
N GLY A 55 -11.11 -3.75 -15.69
CA GLY A 55 -11.02 -2.90 -16.86
C GLY A 55 -10.64 -1.45 -16.52
N ALA A 56 -10.00 -1.24 -15.35
CA ALA A 56 -9.57 0.06 -14.90
C ALA A 56 -8.29 0.48 -15.66
N ARG A 57 -8.27 1.73 -16.10
CA ARG A 57 -7.10 2.34 -16.73
C ARG A 57 -6.66 3.54 -15.90
N CYS A 58 -5.36 3.65 -15.67
CA CYS A 58 -4.78 4.77 -14.97
C CYS A 58 -3.92 5.58 -15.94
N THR A 59 -4.21 6.87 -16.05
CA THR A 59 -3.36 7.82 -16.77
C THR A 59 -2.72 8.73 -15.76
N VAL A 60 -1.39 8.79 -15.76
CA VAL A 60 -0.62 9.65 -14.84
C VAL A 60 -0.05 10.80 -15.62
N ILE A 61 -0.27 12.02 -15.12
CA ILE A 61 0.24 13.26 -15.70
C ILE A 61 1.22 13.86 -14.72
N GLY A 62 2.40 14.28 -15.20
CA GLY A 62 3.42 14.93 -14.36
C GLY A 62 4.37 13.96 -13.64
N LEU A 63 4.39 12.68 -14.02
CA LEU A 63 5.29 11.68 -13.41
C LEU A 63 6.77 12.07 -13.58
N GLU A 64 7.09 12.79 -14.64
CA GLU A 64 8.44 13.31 -14.92
C GLU A 64 8.92 14.33 -13.89
N ARG A 65 8.00 14.95 -13.13
CA ARG A 65 8.30 15.92 -12.06
C ARG A 65 8.61 15.26 -10.72
N VAL A 66 8.34 13.95 -10.61
CA VAL A 66 8.58 13.20 -9.38
C VAL A 66 10.07 12.90 -9.26
N PRO A 67 10.76 13.38 -8.21
CA PRO A 67 12.17 13.07 -7.97
C PRO A 67 12.42 11.56 -7.92
N LYS A 68 13.49 11.07 -8.56
CA LYS A 68 13.77 9.63 -8.66
C LYS A 68 14.72 9.14 -7.56
N ASP A 69 15.58 10.01 -7.07
CA ASP A 69 16.74 9.63 -6.27
C ASP A 69 16.54 9.83 -4.76
N GLN A 70 15.33 10.13 -4.33
CA GLN A 70 15.01 10.34 -2.92
C GLN A 70 13.63 9.79 -2.55
N PRO A 71 13.42 9.39 -1.28
CA PRO A 71 12.10 9.02 -0.80
C PRO A 71 11.16 10.22 -0.78
N ILE A 72 9.89 9.98 -0.99
CA ILE A 72 8.88 11.03 -1.10
C ILE A 72 7.68 10.69 -0.23
N LEU A 73 7.19 11.68 0.49
CA LEU A 73 5.86 11.66 1.06
C LEU A 73 4.87 12.25 0.05
N PHE A 74 4.06 11.39 -0.55
CA PHE A 74 2.97 11.82 -1.42
C PHE A 74 1.75 12.17 -0.57
N VAL A 75 1.12 13.27 -0.90
CA VAL A 75 -0.13 13.71 -0.25
C VAL A 75 -1.16 13.91 -1.35
N GLY A 76 -2.31 13.30 -1.21
CA GLY A 76 -3.35 13.37 -2.24
C GLY A 76 -4.75 13.22 -1.68
N ASN A 77 -5.74 13.52 -2.51
CA ASN A 77 -7.15 13.32 -2.19
C ASN A 77 -7.52 11.85 -2.36
N HIS A 78 -8.46 11.36 -1.54
CA HIS A 78 -8.93 9.97 -1.59
C HIS A 78 -10.39 9.90 -2.04
N ARG A 79 -10.62 9.40 -3.24
CA ARG A 79 -11.95 9.26 -3.82
C ARG A 79 -12.37 7.80 -3.98
N SER A 80 -11.40 6.91 -4.21
CA SER A 80 -11.69 5.53 -4.55
C SER A 80 -10.62 4.57 -4.03
N PHE A 81 -10.99 3.31 -3.84
CA PHE A 81 -10.02 2.25 -3.61
C PHE A 81 -9.00 2.13 -4.77
N PHE A 82 -9.40 2.50 -5.98
CA PHE A 82 -8.52 2.51 -7.15
C PHE A 82 -7.37 3.51 -7.04
N ASP A 83 -7.47 4.56 -6.21
CA ASP A 83 -6.37 5.49 -6.00
C ASP A 83 -5.13 4.77 -5.49
N ILE A 84 -5.32 3.81 -4.56
CA ILE A 84 -4.23 3.00 -3.99
C ILE A 84 -3.60 2.13 -5.10
N LEU A 85 -4.43 1.44 -5.91
CA LEU A 85 -3.95 0.58 -6.98
C LEU A 85 -3.22 1.39 -8.06
N CYS A 86 -3.79 2.53 -8.45
CA CYS A 86 -3.22 3.40 -9.46
C CYS A 86 -1.89 3.98 -8.99
N CYS A 87 -1.83 4.56 -7.78
CA CYS A 87 -0.61 5.15 -7.25
C CYS A 87 0.51 4.10 -7.12
N HIS A 88 0.18 2.92 -6.58
CA HIS A 88 1.17 1.85 -6.40
C HIS A 88 1.73 1.33 -7.74
N ASN A 89 0.88 1.22 -8.77
CA ASN A 89 1.29 0.72 -10.08
C ASN A 89 1.98 1.78 -10.96
N ALA A 90 1.55 3.04 -10.83
CA ALA A 90 2.04 4.12 -11.66
C ALA A 90 3.41 4.64 -11.21
N LEU A 91 3.66 4.64 -9.90
CA LEU A 91 4.93 5.09 -9.36
C LEU A 91 5.97 3.97 -9.47
N ASP A 92 7.09 4.26 -10.13
CA ASP A 92 8.20 3.30 -10.30
C ASP A 92 9.13 3.31 -9.07
N ARG A 93 8.52 3.10 -7.91
CA ARG A 93 9.21 3.05 -6.61
C ARG A 93 8.41 2.26 -5.59
N PRO A 94 9.06 1.70 -4.56
CA PRO A 94 8.40 1.14 -3.41
C PRO A 94 7.53 2.18 -2.71
N LEU A 95 6.29 1.84 -2.41
CA LEU A 95 5.30 2.76 -1.85
C LEU A 95 4.49 2.10 -0.73
N GLY A 96 4.59 2.66 0.49
CA GLY A 96 3.71 2.35 1.61
C GLY A 96 2.52 3.31 1.67
N PHE A 97 1.53 2.98 2.47
CA PHE A 97 0.33 3.81 2.66
C PHE A 97 0.03 3.98 4.15
N MET A 98 -0.44 5.16 4.53
CA MET A 98 -1.06 5.35 5.84
C MET A 98 -2.53 4.97 5.74
N SER A 99 -2.94 3.98 6.52
CA SER A 99 -4.31 3.44 6.56
C SER A 99 -4.95 3.66 7.91
N LYS A 100 -6.28 3.53 8.01
CA LYS A 100 -6.96 3.52 9.30
C LYS A 100 -6.73 2.20 10.04
N ASP A 101 -6.66 2.27 11.35
CA ASP A 101 -6.47 1.11 12.25
C ASP A 101 -7.55 0.03 12.11
N GLY A 102 -8.78 0.42 11.76
CA GLY A 102 -9.89 -0.52 11.54
C GLY A 102 -9.59 -1.63 10.54
N ILE A 103 -8.64 -1.42 9.61
CA ILE A 103 -8.21 -2.45 8.66
C ILE A 103 -7.47 -3.62 9.34
N LEU A 104 -6.91 -3.38 10.54
CA LEU A 104 -6.24 -4.42 11.34
C LEU A 104 -7.18 -5.57 11.74
N LYS A 105 -8.49 -5.35 11.69
CA LYS A 105 -9.53 -6.36 11.97
C LYS A 105 -9.78 -7.30 10.79
N VAL A 106 -9.27 -6.97 9.60
CA VAL A 106 -9.41 -7.82 8.41
C VAL A 106 -8.37 -8.94 8.47
N PRO A 107 -8.76 -10.21 8.37
CA PRO A 107 -7.81 -11.31 8.42
C PRO A 107 -6.77 -11.21 7.29
N ILE A 108 -5.51 -11.56 7.58
CA ILE A 108 -4.39 -11.71 6.64
C ILE A 108 -3.96 -10.39 5.96
N LEU A 109 -4.89 -9.55 5.49
CA LEU A 109 -4.61 -8.32 4.74
C LEU A 109 -3.58 -7.39 5.44
N PRO A 110 -3.65 -7.14 6.75
CA PRO A 110 -2.67 -6.29 7.45
C PRO A 110 -1.22 -6.82 7.38
N TRP A 111 -1.03 -8.12 7.22
CA TRP A 111 0.30 -8.69 7.08
C TRP A 111 0.97 -8.19 5.79
N TYR A 112 0.29 -8.31 4.65
CA TYR A 112 0.78 -7.78 3.37
C TYR A 112 0.96 -6.26 3.37
N MET A 113 0.05 -5.55 4.06
CA MET A 113 0.16 -4.11 4.20
C MET A 113 1.43 -3.73 4.98
N LYS A 114 1.75 -4.45 6.06
CA LYS A 114 3.00 -4.26 6.81
C LYS A 114 4.23 -4.60 5.97
N ASP A 115 4.18 -5.67 5.20
CA ASP A 115 5.28 -6.09 4.33
C ASP A 115 5.65 -5.02 3.28
N ILE A 116 4.70 -4.18 2.86
CA ILE A 116 4.94 -3.06 1.95
C ILE A 116 5.11 -1.71 2.66
N GLY A 117 5.32 -1.70 3.98
CA GLY A 117 5.60 -0.48 4.75
C GLY A 117 4.36 0.39 5.03
N CYS A 118 3.16 -0.19 5.07
CA CYS A 118 1.98 0.56 5.51
C CYS A 118 1.98 0.79 7.02
N THR A 119 1.46 1.94 7.45
CA THR A 119 1.19 2.29 8.83
C THR A 119 -0.31 2.37 9.09
N PHE A 120 -0.73 2.25 10.37
CA PHE A 120 -2.13 2.18 10.76
C PHE A 120 -2.44 3.25 11.79
N LEU A 121 -3.22 4.26 11.38
CA LEU A 121 -3.53 5.45 12.16
C LEU A 121 -4.77 5.20 13.04
N ASP A 122 -4.58 5.19 14.35
CA ASP A 122 -5.66 5.29 15.31
C ASP A 122 -6.06 6.77 15.46
N ARG A 123 -7.29 7.09 15.05
CA ARG A 123 -7.82 8.46 15.10
C ARG A 123 -8.57 8.75 16.40
N SER A 124 -8.87 7.74 17.18
CA SER A 124 -9.55 7.87 18.45
C SER A 124 -8.59 8.23 19.60
N ASP A 125 -7.29 7.97 19.41
CA ASP A 125 -6.23 8.23 20.37
C ASP A 125 -5.15 9.14 19.75
N LEU A 126 -5.13 10.40 20.21
CA LEU A 126 -4.20 11.40 19.70
C LEU A 126 -2.73 11.00 19.87
N LYS A 127 -2.39 10.35 20.99
CA LYS A 127 -1.03 9.91 21.28
C LYS A 127 -0.59 8.82 20.29
N LYS A 128 -1.41 7.79 20.12
CA LYS A 128 -1.13 6.70 19.15
C LYS A 128 -1.13 7.24 17.71
N GLY A 129 -2.01 8.19 17.41
CA GLY A 129 -2.01 8.86 16.11
C GLY A 129 -0.68 9.56 15.82
N LEU A 130 -0.16 10.30 16.79
CA LEU A 130 1.14 10.96 16.69
C LEU A 130 2.28 9.96 16.54
N GLU A 131 2.29 8.88 17.32
CA GLU A 131 3.26 7.80 17.21
C GLU A 131 3.27 7.19 15.79
N THR A 132 2.09 6.97 15.19
CA THR A 132 1.96 6.45 13.82
C THR A 132 2.51 7.45 12.79
N ILE A 133 2.29 8.75 12.98
CA ILE A 133 2.84 9.78 12.09
C ILE A 133 4.36 9.81 12.19
N MET A 134 4.92 9.73 13.40
CA MET A 134 6.37 9.66 13.60
C MET A 134 6.97 8.40 12.95
N GLN A 135 6.34 7.25 13.15
CA GLN A 135 6.75 6.00 12.48
C GLN A 135 6.75 6.14 10.96
N SER A 136 5.73 6.80 10.40
CA SER A 136 5.65 7.05 8.95
C SER A 136 6.78 7.96 8.47
N ALA A 137 7.11 8.99 9.25
CA ALA A 137 8.24 9.87 8.95
C ALA A 137 9.58 9.12 8.99
N ASP A 138 9.75 8.20 9.93
CA ASP A 138 10.96 7.38 10.02
C ASP A 138 11.10 6.39 8.86
N ILE A 139 9.97 5.83 8.36
CA ILE A 139 9.95 5.04 7.13
C ILE A 139 10.43 5.88 5.94
N VAL A 140 9.97 7.12 5.82
CA VAL A 140 10.44 8.01 4.74
C VAL A 140 11.91 8.33 4.89
N LYS A 141 12.38 8.64 6.11
CA LYS A 141 13.81 8.89 6.39
C LYS A 141 14.70 7.69 6.09
N SER A 142 14.18 6.47 6.26
CA SER A 142 14.92 5.24 5.93
C SER A 142 15.04 4.93 4.44
N GLY A 143 14.46 5.77 3.58
CA GLY A 143 14.59 5.65 2.12
C GLY A 143 13.35 5.10 1.40
N HIS A 144 12.23 4.89 2.10
CA HIS A 144 11.00 4.37 1.51
C HIS A 144 9.96 5.48 1.31
N SER A 145 9.26 5.47 0.18
CA SER A 145 8.20 6.45 -0.08
C SER A 145 6.88 6.04 0.57
N MET A 146 6.09 7.04 0.94
CA MET A 146 4.76 6.84 1.52
C MET A 146 3.71 7.71 0.85
N MET A 147 2.48 7.21 0.83
CA MET A 147 1.28 7.95 0.40
C MET A 147 0.33 8.14 1.56
N VAL A 148 -0.13 9.37 1.74
CA VAL A 148 -1.08 9.75 2.79
C VAL A 148 -2.28 10.45 2.14
N PHE A 149 -3.46 10.07 2.58
CA PHE A 149 -4.72 10.72 2.26
C PHE A 149 -5.24 11.46 3.49
N PRO A 150 -4.95 12.76 3.66
CA PRO A 150 -5.23 13.50 4.91
C PRO A 150 -6.71 13.59 5.25
N GLU A 151 -7.58 13.53 4.26
CA GLU A 151 -9.04 13.52 4.44
C GLU A 151 -9.51 12.36 5.32
N GLY A 152 -8.78 11.27 5.25
CA GLY A 152 -9.00 10.11 6.09
C GLY A 152 -10.26 9.31 5.78
N HIS A 153 -11.06 9.75 4.85
CA HIS A 153 -12.22 9.06 4.29
C HIS A 153 -12.28 9.34 2.79
N ARG A 154 -13.07 8.58 2.08
CA ARG A 154 -13.30 8.84 0.66
C ARG A 154 -14.30 9.98 0.53
N THR A 155 -13.98 10.95 -0.31
CA THR A 155 -14.87 12.08 -0.63
C THR A 155 -15.60 11.81 -1.92
N ASP A 156 -16.87 12.16 -1.98
CA ASP A 156 -17.69 12.01 -3.18
C ASP A 156 -17.45 13.13 -4.21
N GLY A 157 -16.48 14.00 -3.98
CA GLY A 157 -16.02 15.08 -4.87
C GLY A 157 -16.66 16.39 -4.57
#